data_ac1ec8cf67d9d6e14d956f050c8db07c
#
_entry.id   ac1ec8cf67d9d6e14d956f050c8db07c
#
_cell.length_a   1.000
_cell.length_b   1.000
_cell.length_c   1.000
_cell.angle_alpha   90.00
_cell.angle_beta   90.00
_cell.angle_gamma   90.00
#
_symmetry.space_group_name_H-M   'P 1'
#
loop_
_entity.id
_entity.type
_entity.pdbx_description
1 polymer ?
#
loop_
_entity_poly.entity_id
_entity_poly.type
_entity_poly.pdbx_seq_one_letter_code
_entity_poly.pdbx_strand_id
1 'polypeptide(L)'
;EPSDYDVPLGVTASGPFMLNLHRQGPHALVAGTTGSGKSVLLQSWCLALAAMNGPDQLNFVFLDFKGGAAFRKLEQLPHTIGSVCDLDLAHAARALKALEAELTRREKLSADLHVSDIDDMRDAPPRLVVVIDEFHALKDQLPDYMPRLVRIASLGRSLGMHLIACTQNPLGQVSTDMKANMAISICLRVRDGLQSTELLGDSRAATISPALPGAAYCNDGEHVTAFRCAPADNIDVYCRQIAFAAQFVGTRSRPPLFTSPLPRSVQDHPVSGQVDRIRFGLSDNGITLTDAVVPLDCGNIAIIGPQGRGKTTLLEVIARQVSAMDGMMLHISGLYRGQRLTTTEHRSRLSAASTRIAPAPPRLIWLVDDADDLLDPLCCDTQAVRFRQALADSSIIVIFAVRSPRHIRVPDHCSTRIVFPCGDRTADLVAGIPSSLVNTMSQEDLDTPGRAVLIAGASACLVQCAS
;
A
#
# COMPACT_ATOMS: atom_id res chain seq x y z
N GLU A 1 -6.13 4.48 37.27
CA GLU A 1 -6.03 5.57 36.27
C GLU A 1 -7.04 5.27 35.18
N PRO A 2 -7.77 6.29 34.65
CA PRO A 2 -8.61 6.08 33.49
C PRO A 2 -7.73 5.58 32.36
N SER A 3 -8.14 4.48 31.72
CA SER A 3 -7.43 3.99 30.55
C SER A 3 -7.65 4.96 29.41
N ASP A 4 -6.62 5.30 28.66
CA ASP A 4 -6.66 6.25 27.53
C ASP A 4 -7.64 5.83 26.42
N TYR A 5 -8.23 4.62 26.54
CA TYR A 5 -9.23 4.06 25.63
C TYR A 5 -10.68 4.23 26.12
N ASP A 6 -10.89 4.84 27.32
CA ASP A 6 -12.22 5.25 27.81
C ASP A 6 -12.64 6.54 27.15
N VAL A 7 -13.49 6.48 26.14
CA VAL A 7 -13.89 7.65 25.36
C VAL A 7 -15.39 7.94 25.46
N PRO A 8 -15.79 9.22 25.55
CA PRO A 8 -17.18 9.60 25.54
C PRO A 8 -17.77 9.48 24.13
N LEU A 9 -18.83 8.69 23.96
CA LEU A 9 -19.54 8.55 22.68
C LEU A 9 -20.84 9.33 22.65
N GLY A 10 -21.34 9.79 23.79
CA GLY A 10 -22.60 10.45 23.87
C GLY A 10 -23.08 10.64 25.31
N VAL A 11 -24.38 10.73 25.46
CA VAL A 11 -25.03 10.94 26.76
C VAL A 11 -26.14 9.91 26.98
N THR A 12 -26.26 9.47 28.22
CA THR A 12 -27.40 8.71 28.76
C THR A 12 -28.28 9.60 29.62
N ALA A 13 -29.36 9.08 30.16
CA ALA A 13 -30.20 9.80 31.13
C ALA A 13 -29.44 10.14 32.44
N SER A 14 -28.37 9.36 32.76
CA SER A 14 -27.58 9.49 34.00
C SER A 14 -26.26 10.24 33.84
N GLY A 15 -25.86 10.57 32.61
CA GLY A 15 -24.60 11.28 32.36
C GLY A 15 -23.89 10.80 31.07
N PRO A 16 -22.59 11.08 30.92
CA PRO A 16 -21.83 10.69 29.76
C PRO A 16 -21.87 9.16 29.52
N PHE A 17 -22.02 8.76 28.27
CA PHE A 17 -21.83 7.36 27.85
C PHE A 17 -20.39 7.15 27.47
N MET A 18 -19.67 6.44 28.31
CA MET A 18 -18.27 6.08 28.09
C MET A 18 -18.18 4.70 27.50
N LEU A 19 -17.30 4.51 26.53
CA LEU A 19 -17.01 3.20 25.94
C LEU A 19 -15.52 2.96 25.89
N ASN A 20 -15.12 1.76 26.32
CA ASN A 20 -13.73 1.26 26.24
C ASN A 20 -13.65 0.09 25.31
N LEU A 21 -13.10 0.30 24.12
CA LEU A 21 -12.96 -0.76 23.11
C LEU A 21 -12.00 -1.88 23.56
N HIS A 22 -11.08 -1.60 24.48
CA HIS A 22 -10.13 -2.61 24.96
C HIS A 22 -10.72 -3.48 26.09
N ARG A 23 -11.42 -2.89 27.03
CA ARG A 23 -11.96 -3.62 28.22
C ARG A 23 -13.29 -4.29 27.94
N GLN A 24 -14.24 -3.58 27.33
CA GLN A 24 -15.61 -4.06 27.10
C GLN A 24 -15.71 -5.00 25.91
N GLY A 25 -14.75 -4.94 24.99
CA GLY A 25 -14.65 -5.89 23.89
C GLY A 25 -13.72 -5.42 22.81
N PRO A 26 -12.91 -6.32 22.25
CA PRO A 26 -11.88 -5.94 21.29
C PRO A 26 -12.45 -5.47 19.96
N HIS A 27 -13.71 -5.83 19.66
CA HIS A 27 -14.36 -5.55 18.39
C HIS A 27 -15.80 -5.10 18.59
N ALA A 28 -16.28 -4.24 17.67
CA ALA A 28 -17.60 -3.71 17.72
C ALA A 28 -18.36 -3.87 16.39
N LEU A 29 -19.64 -4.21 16.48
CA LEU A 29 -20.59 -4.23 15.38
C LEU A 29 -21.52 -3.02 15.50
N VAL A 30 -21.62 -2.22 14.46
CA VAL A 30 -22.47 -1.02 14.44
C VAL A 30 -23.51 -1.14 13.33
N ALA A 31 -24.77 -1.07 13.67
CA ALA A 31 -25.85 -1.07 12.67
C ALA A 31 -26.72 0.18 12.75
N GLY A 32 -27.24 0.57 11.57
CA GLY A 32 -28.19 1.66 11.45
C GLY A 32 -28.49 2.03 10.01
N THR A 33 -29.74 2.36 9.75
CA THR A 33 -30.20 2.80 8.43
C THR A 33 -29.58 4.14 8.01
N THR A 34 -29.67 4.47 6.73
CA THR A 34 -29.31 5.80 6.24
C THR A 34 -30.05 6.89 7.01
N GLY A 35 -29.32 7.93 7.43
CA GLY A 35 -29.87 9.02 8.23
C GLY A 35 -30.07 8.72 9.72
N SER A 36 -29.68 7.53 10.22
CA SER A 36 -29.75 7.21 11.65
C SER A 36 -28.67 7.90 12.50
N GLY A 37 -27.60 8.44 11.88
CA GLY A 37 -26.46 9.05 12.56
C GLY A 37 -25.23 8.13 12.67
N LYS A 38 -25.21 6.97 11.99
CA LYS A 38 -24.10 6.00 12.03
C LYS A 38 -22.75 6.61 11.71
N SER A 39 -22.62 7.35 10.59
CA SER A 39 -21.34 7.97 10.20
C SER A 39 -20.89 9.04 11.20
N VAL A 40 -21.84 9.80 11.80
CA VAL A 40 -21.54 10.77 12.84
C VAL A 40 -20.99 10.10 14.10
N LEU A 41 -21.61 8.98 14.53
CA LEU A 41 -21.09 8.19 15.65
C LEU A 41 -19.66 7.72 15.39
N LEU A 42 -19.38 7.17 14.22
CA LEU A 42 -18.05 6.67 13.88
C LEU A 42 -17.00 7.79 13.85
N GLN A 43 -17.34 8.93 13.26
CA GLN A 43 -16.47 10.11 13.25
C GLN A 43 -16.15 10.60 14.65
N SER A 44 -17.18 10.77 15.50
CA SER A 44 -17.01 11.21 16.89
C SER A 44 -16.19 10.20 17.70
N TRP A 45 -16.40 8.89 17.47
CA TRP A 45 -15.64 7.84 18.15
C TRP A 45 -14.16 7.88 17.78
N CYS A 46 -13.84 7.93 16.48
CA CYS A 46 -12.45 8.02 16.03
C CYS A 46 -11.76 9.30 16.51
N LEU A 47 -12.47 10.45 16.51
CA LEU A 47 -11.93 11.70 17.02
C LEU A 47 -11.67 11.65 18.53
N ALA A 48 -12.60 11.06 19.32
CA ALA A 48 -12.42 10.90 20.75
C ALA A 48 -11.20 10.00 21.07
N LEU A 49 -11.03 8.88 20.35
CA LEU A 49 -9.87 8.01 20.48
C LEU A 49 -8.57 8.73 20.11
N ALA A 50 -8.56 9.50 19.01
CA ALA A 50 -7.39 10.24 18.56
C ALA A 50 -7.02 11.43 19.46
N ALA A 51 -8.00 12.01 20.16
CA ALA A 51 -7.76 13.09 21.12
C ALA A 51 -7.12 12.61 22.42
N MET A 52 -7.36 11.35 22.79
CA MET A 52 -6.87 10.77 24.05
C MET A 52 -5.54 10.00 23.85
N ASN A 53 -5.21 9.60 22.64
CA ASN A 53 -4.03 8.78 22.34
C ASN A 53 -3.16 9.44 21.29
N GLY A 54 -1.85 9.36 21.39
CA GLY A 54 -0.94 9.79 20.36
C GLY A 54 -0.88 8.80 19.16
N PRO A 55 -0.37 9.24 17.98
CA PRO A 55 -0.21 8.36 16.82
C PRO A 55 0.85 7.26 17.02
N ASP A 56 1.64 7.33 18.07
CA ASP A 56 2.55 6.29 18.55
C ASP A 56 1.88 5.24 19.44
N GLN A 57 0.64 5.52 19.92
CA GLN A 57 -0.16 4.62 20.74
C GLN A 57 -1.33 3.99 19.99
N LEU A 58 -1.96 4.74 19.08
CA LEU A 58 -3.14 4.33 18.33
C LEU A 58 -3.05 4.74 16.85
N ASN A 59 -3.42 3.82 15.96
CA ASN A 59 -3.53 4.09 14.53
C ASN A 59 -4.89 3.65 13.99
N PHE A 60 -5.28 4.24 12.86
CA PHE A 60 -6.51 3.91 12.14
C PHE A 60 -6.23 3.39 10.73
N VAL A 61 -7.07 2.46 10.32
CA VAL A 61 -7.30 2.09 8.91
C VAL A 61 -8.78 2.21 8.63
N PHE A 62 -9.12 2.98 7.60
CA PHE A 62 -10.50 3.21 7.16
C PHE A 62 -10.78 2.46 5.86
N LEU A 63 -11.87 1.68 5.83
CA LEU A 63 -12.35 0.98 4.64
C LEU A 63 -13.82 1.38 4.42
N ASP A 64 -14.08 2.24 3.42
CA ASP A 64 -15.43 2.73 3.10
C ASP A 64 -15.85 2.24 1.70
N PHE A 65 -16.73 1.28 1.68
CA PHE A 65 -17.28 0.68 0.45
C PHE A 65 -18.53 1.38 -0.07
N LYS A 66 -18.87 2.57 0.45
CA LYS A 66 -20.09 3.30 0.08
C LYS A 66 -19.85 4.62 -0.66
N GLY A 67 -18.60 4.97 -0.94
CA GLY A 67 -18.26 6.19 -1.68
C GLY A 67 -17.54 7.26 -0.88
N GLY A 68 -16.87 6.91 0.20
CA GLY A 68 -15.77 7.68 0.78
C GLY A 68 -16.13 8.93 1.57
N ALA A 69 -17.41 9.23 1.80
CA ALA A 69 -17.79 10.46 2.46
C ALA A 69 -17.60 10.42 3.98
N ALA A 70 -17.68 9.24 4.60
CA ALA A 70 -17.70 9.12 6.06
C ALA A 70 -16.33 9.42 6.68
N PHE A 71 -15.22 8.96 6.08
CA PHE A 71 -13.90 9.02 6.71
C PHE A 71 -12.91 10.00 6.07
N ARG A 72 -13.24 10.59 4.90
CA ARG A 72 -12.33 11.51 4.17
C ARG A 72 -11.73 12.61 5.03
N LYS A 73 -12.51 13.16 5.99
CA LYS A 73 -12.01 14.18 6.91
C LYS A 73 -11.03 13.63 7.94
N LEU A 74 -11.21 12.38 8.35
CA LEU A 74 -10.35 11.69 9.32
C LEU A 74 -9.01 11.23 8.72
N GLU A 75 -8.88 11.23 7.39
CA GLU A 75 -7.60 10.97 6.72
C GLU A 75 -6.52 11.99 7.08
N GLN A 76 -6.93 13.19 7.52
CA GLN A 76 -6.01 14.24 7.97
C GLN A 76 -5.42 13.97 9.37
N LEU A 77 -5.94 13.01 10.12
CA LEU A 77 -5.40 12.64 11.41
C LEU A 77 -4.00 12.00 11.26
N PRO A 78 -3.04 12.37 12.10
CA PRO A 78 -1.70 11.75 12.10
C PRO A 78 -1.73 10.26 12.50
N HIS A 79 -2.85 9.79 13.01
CA HIS A 79 -3.14 8.40 13.37
C HIS A 79 -3.51 7.55 12.16
N THR A 80 -3.95 8.16 11.05
CA THR A 80 -4.42 7.41 9.87
C THR A 80 -3.24 6.88 9.08
N ILE A 81 -3.09 5.56 9.06
CA ILE A 81 -2.02 4.85 8.35
C ILE A 81 -2.52 4.12 7.10
N GLY A 82 -3.78 4.24 6.77
CA GLY A 82 -4.37 3.70 5.56
C GLY A 82 -5.84 4.07 5.42
N SER A 83 -6.27 4.34 4.20
CA SER A 83 -7.66 4.62 3.87
C SER A 83 -8.00 4.13 2.47
N VAL A 84 -9.16 3.48 2.34
CA VAL A 84 -9.78 3.14 1.08
C VAL A 84 -11.16 3.77 1.10
N CYS A 85 -11.32 4.87 0.36
CA CYS A 85 -12.53 5.68 0.35
C CYS A 85 -13.21 5.70 -1.04
N ASP A 86 -12.90 4.71 -1.86
CA ASP A 86 -13.44 4.51 -3.19
C ASP A 86 -13.89 3.05 -3.37
N LEU A 87 -14.59 2.79 -4.47
CA LEU A 87 -15.04 1.45 -4.85
C LEU A 87 -13.94 0.65 -5.59
N ASP A 88 -12.68 1.03 -5.45
CA ASP A 88 -11.57 0.32 -6.07
C ASP A 88 -11.28 -1.00 -5.31
N LEU A 89 -11.73 -2.10 -5.90
CA LEU A 89 -11.56 -3.44 -5.34
C LEU A 89 -10.08 -3.85 -5.24
N ALA A 90 -9.23 -3.37 -6.15
CA ALA A 90 -7.79 -3.66 -6.10
C ALA A 90 -7.15 -2.97 -4.89
N HIS A 91 -7.54 -1.72 -4.62
CA HIS A 91 -7.09 -0.99 -3.44
C HIS A 91 -7.60 -1.63 -2.14
N ALA A 92 -8.88 -2.04 -2.12
CA ALA A 92 -9.45 -2.75 -0.99
C ALA A 92 -8.77 -4.11 -0.71
N ALA A 93 -8.54 -4.91 -1.75
CA ALA A 93 -7.82 -6.17 -1.64
C ALA A 93 -6.39 -5.98 -1.11
N ARG A 94 -5.74 -4.89 -1.52
CA ARG A 94 -4.40 -4.49 -1.07
C ARG A 94 -4.40 -4.13 0.41
N ALA A 95 -5.38 -3.35 0.87
CA ALA A 95 -5.56 -3.01 2.27
C ALA A 95 -5.76 -4.26 3.15
N LEU A 96 -6.59 -5.20 2.69
CA LEU A 96 -6.83 -6.46 3.41
C LEU A 96 -5.58 -7.35 3.48
N LYS A 97 -4.77 -7.41 2.42
CA LYS A 97 -3.45 -8.08 2.45
C LYS A 97 -2.50 -7.41 3.45
N ALA A 98 -2.50 -6.08 3.50
CA ALA A 98 -1.68 -5.33 4.45
C ALA A 98 -2.08 -5.60 5.90
N LEU A 99 -3.38 -5.66 6.19
CA LEU A 99 -3.89 -5.99 7.52
C LEU A 99 -3.50 -7.41 7.94
N GLU A 100 -3.56 -8.39 7.02
CA GLU A 100 -3.10 -9.76 7.29
C GLU A 100 -1.59 -9.83 7.55
N ALA A 101 -0.80 -9.10 6.75
CA ALA A 101 0.64 -9.01 6.95
C ALA A 101 0.99 -8.36 8.30
N GLU A 102 0.26 -7.32 8.71
CA GLU A 102 0.43 -6.68 10.02
C GLU A 102 0.04 -7.62 11.17
N LEU A 103 -1.05 -8.37 11.05
CA LEU A 103 -1.42 -9.39 12.02
C LEU A 103 -0.29 -10.41 12.19
N THR A 104 0.20 -10.98 11.09
CA THR A 104 1.29 -11.96 11.09
C THR A 104 2.58 -11.38 11.66
N ARG A 105 2.90 -10.11 11.38
CA ARG A 105 4.05 -9.41 11.97
C ARG A 105 3.93 -9.32 13.49
N ARG A 106 2.73 -9.00 14.00
CA ARG A 106 2.47 -8.90 15.45
C ARG A 106 2.51 -10.27 16.13
N GLU A 107 1.94 -11.31 15.49
CA GLU A 107 2.07 -12.70 15.98
C GLU A 107 3.53 -13.12 16.12
N LYS A 108 4.35 -12.84 15.10
CA LYS A 108 5.78 -13.15 15.15
C LYS A 108 6.49 -12.37 16.24
N LEU A 109 6.20 -11.07 16.38
CA LEU A 109 6.79 -10.23 17.44
C LEU A 109 6.44 -10.75 18.82
N SER A 110 5.18 -11.14 19.05
CA SER A 110 4.71 -11.75 20.30
C SER A 110 5.45 -13.06 20.61
N ALA A 111 5.60 -13.93 19.59
CA ALA A 111 6.34 -15.18 19.72
C ALA A 111 7.83 -14.96 19.99
N ASP A 112 8.48 -14.04 19.31
CA ASP A 112 9.91 -13.71 19.47
C ASP A 112 10.20 -13.15 20.88
N LEU A 113 9.27 -12.36 21.44
CA LEU A 113 9.36 -11.79 22.79
C LEU A 113 8.80 -12.71 23.89
N HIS A 114 8.20 -13.84 23.54
CA HIS A 114 7.62 -14.81 24.47
C HIS A 114 6.52 -14.20 25.36
N VAL A 115 5.72 -13.28 24.81
CA VAL A 115 4.58 -12.64 25.48
C VAL A 115 3.27 -13.07 24.84
N SER A 116 2.19 -13.15 25.63
CA SER A 116 0.86 -13.55 25.15
C SER A 116 -0.03 -12.36 24.79
N ASP A 117 0.28 -11.17 25.29
CA ASP A 117 -0.46 -9.96 25.03
C ASP A 117 0.51 -8.82 24.67
N ILE A 118 0.07 -7.95 23.75
CA ILE A 118 0.85 -6.79 23.31
C ILE A 118 1.11 -5.81 24.47
N ASP A 119 0.23 -5.76 25.47
CA ASP A 119 0.36 -4.88 26.62
C ASP A 119 1.53 -5.25 27.54
N ASP A 120 2.02 -6.50 27.43
CA ASP A 120 3.19 -6.98 28.17
C ASP A 120 4.50 -6.62 27.47
N MET A 121 4.45 -6.01 26.27
CA MET A 121 5.62 -5.60 25.50
C MET A 121 6.11 -4.22 25.95
N ARG A 122 7.42 -4.09 26.19
CA ARG A 122 8.04 -2.81 26.54
C ARG A 122 7.90 -1.75 25.42
N ASP A 123 8.08 -2.20 24.17
CA ASP A 123 7.99 -1.35 22.95
C ASP A 123 6.85 -1.87 22.08
N ALA A 124 5.63 -1.87 22.64
CA ALA A 124 4.45 -2.37 21.96
C ALA A 124 4.17 -1.57 20.68
N PRO A 125 3.79 -2.22 19.56
CA PRO A 125 3.28 -1.50 18.40
C PRO A 125 1.98 -0.78 18.77
N PRO A 126 1.68 0.40 18.19
CA PRO A 126 0.42 1.08 18.43
C PRO A 126 -0.77 0.17 18.19
N ARG A 127 -1.82 0.32 18.99
CA ARG A 127 -3.09 -0.35 18.71
C ARG A 127 -3.61 0.09 17.35
N LEU A 128 -4.17 -0.84 16.61
CA LEU A 128 -4.71 -0.59 15.28
C LEU A 128 -6.23 -0.77 15.28
N VAL A 129 -6.94 0.30 15.03
CA VAL A 129 -8.40 0.29 14.88
C VAL A 129 -8.75 0.29 13.40
N VAL A 130 -9.34 -0.80 12.93
CA VAL A 130 -9.81 -0.96 11.55
C VAL A 130 -11.31 -0.68 11.53
N VAL A 131 -11.72 0.37 10.83
CA VAL A 131 -13.13 0.76 10.72
C VAL A 131 -13.60 0.45 9.30
N ILE A 132 -14.60 -0.43 9.20
CA ILE A 132 -15.19 -0.85 7.92
C ILE A 132 -16.61 -0.32 7.85
N ASP A 133 -16.88 0.65 6.96
CA ASP A 133 -18.25 1.04 6.64
C ASP A 133 -18.78 0.18 5.49
N GLU A 134 -20.03 -0.25 5.63
CA GLU A 134 -20.73 -1.16 4.72
C GLU A 134 -20.04 -2.52 4.55
N PHE A 135 -19.84 -3.22 5.67
CA PHE A 135 -19.23 -4.55 5.74
C PHE A 135 -19.88 -5.58 4.79
N HIS A 136 -21.18 -5.42 4.49
CA HIS A 136 -21.91 -6.25 3.53
C HIS A 136 -21.30 -6.15 2.14
N ALA A 137 -21.03 -4.95 1.65
CA ALA A 137 -20.45 -4.75 0.33
C ALA A 137 -19.07 -5.42 0.21
N LEU A 138 -18.26 -5.37 1.27
CA LEU A 138 -16.98 -6.07 1.32
C LEU A 138 -17.17 -7.59 1.18
N LYS A 139 -18.12 -8.17 1.93
CA LYS A 139 -18.40 -9.61 1.90
C LYS A 139 -18.83 -10.07 0.48
N ASP A 140 -19.66 -9.29 -0.19
CA ASP A 140 -20.19 -9.64 -1.51
C ASP A 140 -19.12 -9.49 -2.62
N GLN A 141 -18.29 -8.45 -2.54
CA GLN A 141 -17.32 -8.12 -3.57
C GLN A 141 -15.98 -8.84 -3.40
N LEU A 142 -15.59 -9.14 -2.17
CA LEU A 142 -14.31 -9.77 -1.81
C LEU A 142 -14.51 -10.94 -0.83
N PRO A 143 -15.31 -11.97 -1.19
CA PRO A 143 -15.64 -13.09 -0.30
C PRO A 143 -14.39 -13.85 0.17
N ASP A 144 -13.36 -13.97 -0.66
CA ASP A 144 -12.10 -14.67 -0.34
C ASP A 144 -11.31 -14.03 0.81
N TYR A 145 -11.64 -12.79 1.17
CA TYR A 145 -10.99 -12.08 2.28
C TYR A 145 -11.73 -12.22 3.61
N MET A 146 -12.94 -12.77 3.63
CA MET A 146 -13.72 -12.96 4.85
C MET A 146 -13.00 -13.80 5.90
N PRO A 147 -12.34 -14.94 5.58
CA PRO A 147 -11.59 -15.72 6.55
C PRO A 147 -10.47 -14.91 7.24
N ARG A 148 -9.88 -13.95 6.53
CA ARG A 148 -8.82 -13.09 7.07
C ARG A 148 -9.36 -12.11 8.11
N LEU A 149 -10.53 -11.52 7.87
CA LEU A 149 -11.20 -10.64 8.84
C LEU A 149 -11.66 -11.43 10.08
N VAL A 150 -12.15 -12.65 9.91
CA VAL A 150 -12.47 -13.55 11.03
C VAL A 150 -11.22 -13.84 11.86
N ARG A 151 -10.07 -14.08 11.22
CA ARG A 151 -8.79 -14.26 11.92
C ARG A 151 -8.37 -13.02 12.70
N ILE A 152 -8.53 -11.82 12.13
CA ILE A 152 -8.28 -10.55 12.84
C ILE A 152 -9.24 -10.43 14.05
N ALA A 153 -10.52 -10.77 13.89
CA ALA A 153 -11.48 -10.76 14.99
C ALA A 153 -11.15 -11.76 16.09
N SER A 154 -10.56 -12.91 15.75
CA SER A 154 -10.23 -13.96 16.73
C SER A 154 -8.93 -13.68 17.50
N LEU A 155 -7.90 -13.15 16.83
CA LEU A 155 -6.56 -12.98 17.38
C LEU A 155 -6.23 -11.52 17.73
N GLY A 156 -7.00 -10.58 17.21
CA GLY A 156 -6.70 -9.15 17.28
C GLY A 156 -6.66 -8.61 18.72
N ARG A 157 -7.42 -9.19 19.65
CA ARG A 157 -7.45 -8.74 21.05
C ARG A 157 -6.06 -8.70 21.67
N SER A 158 -5.38 -9.82 21.72
CA SER A 158 -4.04 -9.94 22.30
C SER A 158 -2.94 -9.27 21.47
N LEU A 159 -3.22 -9.00 20.19
CA LEU A 159 -2.29 -8.35 19.27
C LEU A 159 -2.56 -6.85 19.08
N GLY A 160 -3.49 -6.26 19.85
CA GLY A 160 -3.84 -4.85 19.77
C GLY A 160 -4.42 -4.43 18.42
N MET A 161 -5.16 -5.31 17.74
CA MET A 161 -5.90 -5.00 16.52
C MET A 161 -7.39 -5.07 16.79
N HIS A 162 -8.09 -3.98 16.58
CA HIS A 162 -9.51 -3.83 16.87
C HIS A 162 -10.30 -3.61 15.58
N LEU A 163 -11.48 -4.20 15.49
CA LEU A 163 -12.34 -4.10 14.31
C LEU A 163 -13.66 -3.43 14.70
N ILE A 164 -14.03 -2.37 13.98
CA ILE A 164 -15.34 -1.75 14.04
C ILE A 164 -16.04 -1.99 12.70
N ALA A 165 -16.90 -2.99 12.63
CA ALA A 165 -17.63 -3.34 11.43
C ALA A 165 -19.02 -2.69 11.42
N CYS A 166 -19.33 -1.97 10.33
CA CYS A 166 -20.59 -1.24 10.21
C CYS A 166 -21.44 -1.81 9.06
N THR A 167 -22.75 -1.84 9.28
CA THR A 167 -23.71 -2.29 8.27
C THR A 167 -25.03 -1.53 8.36
N GLN A 168 -25.74 -1.43 7.24
CA GLN A 168 -27.11 -0.94 7.22
C GLN A 168 -28.15 -2.05 7.41
N ASN A 169 -27.76 -3.30 7.09
CA ASN A 169 -28.58 -4.47 7.27
C ASN A 169 -27.80 -5.56 8.00
N PRO A 170 -28.02 -5.76 9.30
CA PRO A 170 -27.27 -6.75 10.10
C PRO A 170 -27.71 -8.19 9.85
N LEU A 171 -28.93 -8.43 9.28
CA LEU A 171 -29.49 -9.77 9.16
C LEU A 171 -28.63 -10.67 8.24
N GLY A 172 -28.12 -11.79 8.79
CA GLY A 172 -27.37 -12.79 8.05
C GLY A 172 -26.03 -12.32 7.45
N GLN A 173 -25.60 -11.10 7.77
CA GLN A 173 -24.38 -10.51 7.16
C GLN A 173 -23.11 -10.88 7.93
N VAL A 174 -23.21 -10.99 9.24
CA VAL A 174 -22.09 -11.34 10.11
C VAL A 174 -22.16 -12.82 10.44
N SER A 175 -21.10 -13.56 10.16
CA SER A 175 -21.02 -14.99 10.49
C SER A 175 -21.09 -15.22 12.01
N THR A 176 -21.50 -16.39 12.41
CA THR A 176 -21.54 -16.77 13.84
C THR A 176 -20.18 -16.63 14.50
N ASP A 177 -19.12 -17.05 13.79
CA ASP A 177 -17.73 -16.94 14.29
C ASP A 177 -17.29 -15.49 14.47
N MET A 178 -17.71 -14.61 13.59
CA MET A 178 -17.38 -13.19 13.71
C MET A 178 -18.16 -12.54 14.86
N LYS A 179 -19.47 -12.86 15.01
CA LYS A 179 -20.29 -12.38 16.13
C LYS A 179 -19.73 -12.80 17.50
N ALA A 180 -19.27 -14.05 17.61
CA ALA A 180 -18.69 -14.58 18.85
C ALA A 180 -17.49 -13.73 19.34
N ASN A 181 -16.80 -13.03 18.43
CA ASN A 181 -15.65 -12.19 18.75
C ASN A 181 -16.01 -10.69 18.85
N MET A 182 -17.24 -10.28 18.47
CA MET A 182 -17.71 -8.90 18.56
C MET A 182 -18.56 -8.68 19.80
N ALA A 183 -17.93 -8.40 20.93
CA ALA A 183 -18.61 -8.26 22.20
C ALA A 183 -19.47 -6.98 22.28
N ILE A 184 -19.11 -5.92 21.55
CA ILE A 184 -19.86 -4.67 21.55
C ILE A 184 -20.78 -4.65 20.33
N SER A 185 -22.08 -4.41 20.55
CA SER A 185 -23.07 -4.19 19.50
C SER A 185 -23.78 -2.86 19.70
N ILE A 186 -23.60 -1.92 18.74
CA ILE A 186 -24.28 -0.62 18.78
C ILE A 186 -25.34 -0.61 17.69
N CYS A 187 -26.59 -0.40 18.07
CA CYS A 187 -27.73 -0.36 17.16
C CYS A 187 -28.40 1.01 17.22
N LEU A 188 -28.23 1.80 16.14
CA LEU A 188 -29.01 2.99 15.87
C LEU A 188 -30.37 2.56 15.29
N ARG A 189 -31.16 3.50 14.80
CA ARG A 189 -32.44 3.18 14.18
C ARG A 189 -32.29 2.17 13.03
N VAL A 190 -33.00 1.09 13.08
CA VAL A 190 -33.13 0.03 12.05
C VAL A 190 -34.55 -0.03 11.49
N ARG A 191 -34.75 -0.80 10.43
CA ARG A 191 -36.04 -0.87 9.71
C ARG A 191 -37.10 -1.65 10.45
N ASP A 192 -36.71 -2.76 11.09
CA ASP A 192 -37.64 -3.71 11.71
C ASP A 192 -37.06 -4.32 13.00
N GLY A 193 -37.93 -5.00 13.74
CA GLY A 193 -37.57 -5.61 15.02
C GLY A 193 -36.58 -6.76 14.89
N LEU A 194 -36.54 -7.49 13.75
CA LEU A 194 -35.59 -8.57 13.55
C LEU A 194 -34.15 -8.07 13.47
N GLN A 195 -33.95 -6.96 12.76
CA GLN A 195 -32.64 -6.29 12.68
C GLN A 195 -32.14 -5.83 14.06
N SER A 196 -33.04 -5.33 14.89
CA SER A 196 -32.72 -4.93 16.27
C SER A 196 -32.37 -6.14 17.12
N THR A 197 -33.18 -7.20 17.06
CA THR A 197 -33.01 -8.42 17.85
C THR A 197 -31.68 -9.14 17.51
N GLU A 198 -31.25 -9.06 16.27
CA GLU A 198 -29.98 -9.63 15.80
C GLU A 198 -28.76 -9.06 16.54
N LEU A 199 -28.80 -7.78 16.95
CA LEU A 199 -27.70 -7.11 17.66
C LEU A 199 -27.92 -6.97 19.16
N LEU A 200 -29.17 -6.64 19.54
CA LEU A 200 -29.47 -6.27 20.93
C LEU A 200 -30.14 -7.39 21.74
N GLY A 201 -30.62 -8.44 21.04
CA GLY A 201 -31.47 -9.45 21.65
C GLY A 201 -32.94 -9.03 21.81
N ASP A 202 -33.28 -7.78 21.44
CA ASP A 202 -34.66 -7.24 21.50
C ASP A 202 -34.97 -6.27 20.36
N SER A 203 -36.22 -5.81 20.24
CA SER A 203 -36.71 -5.01 19.11
C SER A 203 -36.66 -3.49 19.30
N ARG A 204 -36.09 -3.01 20.41
CA ARG A 204 -36.20 -1.59 20.82
C ARG A 204 -35.58 -0.60 19.84
N ALA A 205 -34.51 -0.94 19.10
CA ALA A 205 -33.89 -0.03 18.14
C ALA A 205 -34.78 0.24 16.91
N ALA A 206 -35.71 -0.65 16.59
CA ALA A 206 -36.71 -0.44 15.54
C ALA A 206 -37.75 0.64 15.91
N THR A 207 -37.92 0.95 17.18
CA THR A 207 -38.87 1.98 17.65
C THR A 207 -38.24 3.37 17.76
N ILE A 208 -36.95 3.53 17.49
CA ILE A 208 -36.29 4.85 17.46
C ILE A 208 -36.92 5.71 16.38
N SER A 209 -37.42 6.91 16.77
CA SER A 209 -38.04 7.86 15.86
C SER A 209 -37.04 8.35 14.81
N PRO A 210 -37.43 8.46 13.53
CA PRO A 210 -36.62 9.09 12.48
C PRO A 210 -36.22 10.54 12.82
N ALA A 211 -36.97 11.22 13.66
CA ALA A 211 -36.68 12.58 14.12
C ALA A 211 -35.56 12.67 15.17
N LEU A 212 -35.04 11.53 15.62
CA LEU A 212 -33.99 11.44 16.63
C LEU A 212 -32.71 10.80 16.06
N PRO A 213 -32.03 11.40 15.07
CA PRO A 213 -30.76 10.89 14.59
C PRO A 213 -29.73 10.88 15.73
N GLY A 214 -28.91 9.82 15.75
CA GLY A 214 -27.93 9.63 16.80
C GLY A 214 -28.45 8.95 18.07
N ALA A 215 -29.76 8.68 18.19
CA ALA A 215 -30.28 7.79 19.25
C ALA A 215 -29.85 6.36 18.95
N ALA A 216 -29.34 5.68 19.97
CA ALA A 216 -28.76 4.33 19.84
C ALA A 216 -28.90 3.54 21.13
N TYR A 217 -28.73 2.24 20.98
CA TYR A 217 -28.55 1.29 22.09
C TYR A 217 -27.19 0.59 21.92
N CYS A 218 -26.49 0.43 23.03
CA CYS A 218 -25.26 -0.37 23.10
C CYS A 218 -25.52 -1.60 23.94
N ASN A 219 -25.22 -2.78 23.37
CA ASN A 219 -25.14 -4.04 24.08
C ASN A 219 -23.66 -4.39 24.24
N ASP A 220 -23.18 -4.51 25.47
CA ASP A 220 -21.80 -4.86 25.83
C ASP A 220 -21.66 -6.34 26.28
N GLY A 221 -22.71 -7.12 26.05
CA GLY A 221 -22.81 -8.54 26.45
C GLY A 221 -23.47 -8.74 27.79
N GLU A 222 -23.50 -7.75 28.68
CA GLU A 222 -24.15 -7.80 30.00
C GLU A 222 -25.41 -6.93 30.05
N HIS A 223 -25.33 -5.73 29.50
CA HIS A 223 -26.39 -4.75 29.57
C HIS A 223 -26.68 -4.08 28.22
N VAL A 224 -27.94 -3.69 28.03
CA VAL A 224 -28.34 -2.85 26.90
C VAL A 224 -28.59 -1.43 27.39
N THR A 225 -27.68 -0.52 27.06
CA THR A 225 -27.72 0.89 27.48
C THR A 225 -28.20 1.79 26.35
N ALA A 226 -29.22 2.61 26.62
CA ALA A 226 -29.70 3.65 25.71
C ALA A 226 -28.83 4.89 25.83
N PHE A 227 -28.41 5.43 24.70
CA PHE A 227 -27.63 6.67 24.66
C PHE A 227 -27.94 7.49 23.41
N ARG A 228 -27.53 8.74 23.41
CA ARG A 228 -27.55 9.60 22.23
C ARG A 228 -26.15 10.02 21.87
N CYS A 229 -25.74 9.78 20.63
CA CYS A 229 -24.42 10.12 20.14
C CYS A 229 -24.15 11.62 20.25
N ALA A 230 -22.95 11.98 20.66
CA ALA A 230 -22.46 13.36 20.59
C ALA A 230 -21.94 13.61 19.16
N PRO A 231 -22.54 14.57 18.40
CA PRO A 231 -21.99 14.92 17.11
C PRO A 231 -20.67 15.69 17.28
N ALA A 232 -19.69 15.41 16.43
CA ALA A 232 -18.52 16.24 16.31
C ALA A 232 -18.77 17.30 15.21
N ASP A 233 -19.05 18.51 15.63
CA ASP A 233 -19.11 19.66 14.74
C ASP A 233 -17.67 20.06 14.38
N ASN A 234 -17.45 20.52 13.12
CA ASN A 234 -16.12 21.01 12.67
C ASN A 234 -14.98 19.98 12.75
N ILE A 235 -15.20 18.76 12.29
CA ILE A 235 -14.22 17.66 12.27
C ILE A 235 -12.83 18.11 11.76
N ASP A 236 -12.79 18.93 10.69
CA ASP A 236 -11.54 19.44 10.11
C ASP A 236 -10.73 20.31 11.11
N VAL A 237 -11.42 21.01 12.02
CA VAL A 237 -10.76 21.81 13.07
C VAL A 237 -10.13 20.88 14.10
N TYR A 238 -10.86 19.87 14.57
CA TYR A 238 -10.34 18.90 15.53
C TYR A 238 -9.18 18.10 14.94
N CYS A 239 -9.29 17.64 13.70
CA CYS A 239 -8.19 16.93 13.04
C CYS A 239 -6.91 17.78 12.98
N ARG A 240 -7.02 19.07 12.63
CA ARG A 240 -5.88 20.00 12.61
C ARG A 240 -5.30 20.24 14.00
N GLN A 241 -6.16 20.39 15.03
CA GLN A 241 -5.70 20.57 16.42
C GLN A 241 -4.96 19.34 16.92
N ILE A 242 -5.46 18.14 16.66
CA ILE A 242 -4.80 16.87 17.01
C ILE A 242 -3.46 16.73 16.26
N ALA A 243 -3.43 17.05 14.96
CA ALA A 243 -2.20 17.02 14.18
C ALA A 243 -1.15 18.01 14.71
N PHE A 244 -1.58 19.23 15.07
CA PHE A 244 -0.71 20.23 15.66
C PHE A 244 -0.18 19.79 17.05
N ALA A 245 -1.04 19.22 17.89
CA ALA A 245 -0.64 18.70 19.20
C ALA A 245 0.39 17.57 19.06
N ALA A 246 0.17 16.61 18.15
CA ALA A 246 1.10 15.54 17.87
C ALA A 246 2.47 16.08 17.39
N GLN A 247 2.47 17.06 16.50
CA GLN A 247 3.69 17.72 16.02
C GLN A 247 4.41 18.46 17.17
N PHE A 248 3.67 19.15 18.03
CA PHE A 248 4.22 19.90 19.16
C PHE A 248 4.91 18.98 20.19
N VAL A 249 4.30 17.82 20.47
CA VAL A 249 4.88 16.78 21.35
C VAL A 249 6.03 16.02 20.67
N GLY A 250 6.22 16.19 19.35
CA GLY A 250 7.27 15.51 18.61
C GLY A 250 6.93 14.06 18.24
N THR A 251 5.66 13.68 18.34
CA THR A 251 5.20 12.34 17.95
C THR A 251 5.17 12.24 16.43
N ARG A 252 5.80 11.21 15.88
CA ARG A 252 5.84 10.99 14.41
C ARG A 252 4.71 10.09 13.96
N SER A 253 4.03 10.50 12.90
CA SER A 253 3.12 9.61 12.16
C SER A 253 3.90 8.41 11.63
N ARG A 254 3.28 7.23 11.65
CA ARG A 254 3.85 6.04 11.02
C ARG A 254 3.70 6.12 9.50
N PRO A 255 4.59 5.44 8.75
CA PRO A 255 4.40 5.29 7.32
C PRO A 255 3.06 4.57 7.05
N PRO A 256 2.44 4.81 5.89
CA PRO A 256 1.19 4.14 5.54
C PRO A 256 1.37 2.62 5.53
N LEU A 257 0.37 1.91 6.04
CA LEU A 257 0.34 0.46 6.09
C LEU A 257 0.26 -0.15 4.68
N PHE A 258 -0.38 0.56 3.77
CA PHE A 258 -0.46 0.25 2.35
C PHE A 258 -0.57 1.55 1.55
N THR A 259 -0.30 1.46 0.26
CA THR A 259 -0.44 2.59 -0.68
C THR A 259 -1.49 2.26 -1.74
N SER A 260 -1.92 3.24 -2.48
CA SER A 260 -2.71 3.02 -3.70
C SER A 260 -1.96 2.10 -4.68
N PRO A 261 -2.65 1.40 -5.58
CA PRO A 261 -2.02 0.66 -6.68
C PRO A 261 -1.10 1.55 -7.52
N LEU A 262 -0.28 0.92 -8.37
CA LEU A 262 0.61 1.65 -9.28
C LEU A 262 -0.17 2.66 -10.15
N PRO A 263 0.26 3.92 -10.20
CA PRO A 263 -0.36 4.91 -11.07
C PRO A 263 -0.12 4.58 -12.55
N ARG A 264 -0.89 5.17 -13.45
CA ARG A 264 -0.71 4.99 -14.91
C ARG A 264 0.52 5.70 -15.46
N SER A 265 1.02 6.72 -14.77
CA SER A 265 2.22 7.45 -15.13
C SER A 265 2.98 7.90 -13.90
N VAL A 266 4.29 7.96 -14.02
CA VAL A 266 5.22 8.43 -12.98
C VAL A 266 6.12 9.47 -13.60
N GLN A 267 6.24 10.63 -12.94
CA GLN A 267 7.18 11.66 -13.38
C GLN A 267 8.61 11.27 -13.01
N ASP A 268 9.54 11.55 -13.91
CA ASP A 268 10.97 11.40 -13.63
C ASP A 268 11.43 12.51 -12.67
N HIS A 269 11.94 12.08 -11.52
CA HIS A 269 12.58 12.98 -10.57
C HIS A 269 14.01 12.48 -10.33
N PRO A 270 15.02 13.18 -10.89
CA PRO A 270 16.41 12.82 -10.67
C PRO A 270 16.73 12.88 -9.17
N VAL A 271 17.29 11.80 -8.65
CA VAL A 271 17.74 11.73 -7.27
C VAL A 271 19.14 12.35 -7.20
N SER A 272 19.23 13.54 -6.67
CA SER A 272 20.53 14.20 -6.43
C SER A 272 21.25 13.47 -5.27
N GLY A 273 22.50 13.06 -5.50
CA GLY A 273 23.41 12.56 -4.47
C GLY A 273 23.56 11.04 -4.35
N GLN A 274 22.86 10.22 -5.11
CA GLN A 274 23.08 8.77 -5.15
C GLN A 274 23.99 8.39 -6.33
N VAL A 275 25.20 7.92 -6.01
CA VAL A 275 26.24 7.61 -7.02
C VAL A 275 26.17 6.15 -7.50
N ASP A 276 25.35 5.28 -6.87
CA ASP A 276 25.38 3.83 -7.01
C ASP A 276 24.07 3.18 -7.49
N ARG A 277 23.02 3.96 -7.71
CA ARG A 277 21.68 3.45 -8.08
C ARG A 277 20.99 4.30 -9.11
N ILE A 278 20.31 3.67 -10.05
CA ILE A 278 19.45 4.31 -11.05
C ILE A 278 17.99 4.16 -10.59
N ARG A 279 17.31 5.27 -10.33
CA ARG A 279 15.88 5.29 -10.09
C ARG A 279 15.14 5.44 -11.42
N PHE A 280 14.23 4.55 -11.74
CA PHE A 280 13.56 4.56 -13.04
C PHE A 280 12.04 4.51 -12.96
N GLY A 281 11.45 4.61 -11.76
CA GLY A 281 10.01 4.59 -11.57
C GLY A 281 9.58 4.21 -10.16
N LEU A 282 8.41 3.58 -10.05
CA LEU A 282 7.86 3.02 -8.82
C LEU A 282 7.72 1.51 -8.95
N SER A 283 8.04 0.79 -7.88
CA SER A 283 7.85 -0.66 -7.75
C SER A 283 6.74 -0.99 -6.76
N ASP A 284 6.04 -2.08 -7.01
CA ASP A 284 4.92 -2.56 -6.22
C ASP A 284 5.20 -3.97 -5.68
N ASN A 285 5.21 -4.10 -4.36
CA ASN A 285 5.32 -5.39 -3.68
C ASN A 285 3.94 -6.03 -3.40
N GLY A 286 2.85 -5.44 -3.90
CA GLY A 286 1.47 -5.88 -3.66
C GLY A 286 0.83 -5.25 -2.42
N ILE A 287 1.56 -4.45 -1.64
CA ILE A 287 1.09 -3.74 -0.45
C ILE A 287 1.49 -2.27 -0.50
N THR A 288 2.77 -1.97 -0.70
CA THR A 288 3.32 -0.61 -0.72
C THR A 288 4.09 -0.35 -2.00
N LEU A 289 4.07 0.92 -2.41
CA LEU A 289 4.92 1.41 -3.49
C LEU A 289 6.24 1.92 -2.91
N THR A 290 7.32 1.59 -3.60
CA THR A 290 8.66 2.09 -3.32
C THR A 290 9.32 2.54 -4.62
N ASP A 291 10.43 3.25 -4.54
CA ASP A 291 11.18 3.58 -5.74
C ASP A 291 11.65 2.31 -6.47
N ALA A 292 11.41 2.25 -7.78
CA ALA A 292 12.02 1.24 -8.63
C ALA A 292 13.46 1.66 -8.91
N VAL A 293 14.41 0.95 -8.31
CA VAL A 293 15.84 1.26 -8.42
C VAL A 293 16.62 0.04 -8.91
N VAL A 294 17.66 0.30 -9.69
CA VAL A 294 18.64 -0.73 -10.08
C VAL A 294 20.00 -0.29 -9.59
N PRO A 295 20.69 -1.13 -8.78
CA PRO A 295 22.05 -0.84 -8.37
C PRO A 295 23.01 -0.95 -9.56
N LEU A 296 24.03 -0.09 -9.62
CA LEU A 296 25.04 -0.12 -10.69
C LEU A 296 26.05 -1.28 -10.58
N ASP A 297 26.02 -2.01 -9.48
CA ASP A 297 26.84 -3.21 -9.27
C ASP A 297 26.13 -4.52 -9.68
N CYS A 298 24.88 -4.42 -10.16
CA CYS A 298 24.09 -5.58 -10.60
C CYS A 298 24.54 -6.17 -11.95
N GLY A 299 25.56 -5.58 -12.60
CA GLY A 299 26.00 -5.99 -13.94
C GLY A 299 25.09 -5.47 -15.05
N ASN A 300 25.04 -6.18 -16.16
CA ASN A 300 24.24 -5.78 -17.32
C ASN A 300 22.73 -5.91 -17.06
N ILE A 301 21.94 -5.05 -17.72
CA ILE A 301 20.50 -4.97 -17.60
C ILE A 301 19.85 -5.15 -18.98
N ALA A 302 18.95 -6.12 -19.10
CA ALA A 302 18.15 -6.30 -20.30
C ALA A 302 16.75 -5.70 -20.14
N ILE A 303 16.35 -4.89 -21.11
CA ILE A 303 15.00 -4.31 -21.23
C ILE A 303 14.28 -5.07 -22.35
N ILE A 304 13.27 -5.85 -22.01
CA ILE A 304 12.63 -6.79 -22.92
C ILE A 304 11.18 -6.42 -23.12
N GLY A 305 10.67 -6.43 -24.35
CA GLY A 305 9.23 -6.29 -24.59
C GLY A 305 8.86 -5.80 -26.00
N PRO A 306 7.57 -5.83 -26.33
CA PRO A 306 7.07 -5.39 -27.63
C PRO A 306 7.39 -3.94 -27.95
N GLN A 307 7.25 -3.59 -29.22
CA GLN A 307 7.36 -2.19 -29.67
C GLN A 307 6.24 -1.33 -29.08
N GLY A 308 6.52 -0.05 -28.76
CA GLY A 308 5.53 0.90 -28.25
C GLY A 308 5.23 0.81 -26.75
N ARG A 309 5.87 -0.11 -26.00
CA ARG A 309 5.63 -0.29 -24.56
C ARG A 309 6.41 0.64 -23.64
N GLY A 310 7.35 1.44 -24.16
CA GLY A 310 8.12 2.42 -23.38
C GLY A 310 9.59 2.07 -23.15
N LYS A 311 10.17 1.08 -23.86
CA LYS A 311 11.58 0.71 -23.71
C LYS A 311 12.55 1.87 -23.98
N THR A 312 12.36 2.56 -25.10
CA THR A 312 13.17 3.74 -25.49
C THR A 312 13.01 4.86 -24.47
N THR A 313 11.79 5.13 -24.00
CA THR A 313 11.53 6.12 -22.95
C THR A 313 12.25 5.77 -21.65
N LEU A 314 12.27 4.49 -21.27
CA LEU A 314 13.02 4.02 -20.11
C LEU A 314 14.52 4.24 -20.28
N LEU A 315 15.08 3.95 -21.46
CA LEU A 315 16.48 4.25 -21.75
C LEU A 315 16.77 5.76 -21.67
N GLU A 316 15.83 6.62 -22.09
CA GLU A 316 15.94 8.07 -21.94
C GLU A 316 15.98 8.51 -20.48
N VAL A 317 15.10 7.94 -19.63
CA VAL A 317 15.10 8.19 -18.18
C VAL A 317 16.45 7.78 -17.58
N ILE A 318 16.92 6.58 -17.90
CA ILE A 318 18.23 6.08 -17.43
C ILE A 318 19.37 6.98 -17.89
N ALA A 319 19.35 7.43 -19.15
CA ALA A 319 20.37 8.33 -19.69
C ALA A 319 20.42 9.66 -18.93
N ARG A 320 19.25 10.25 -18.62
CA ARG A 320 19.15 11.48 -17.80
C ARG A 320 19.73 11.29 -16.41
N GLN A 321 19.38 10.18 -15.74
CA GLN A 321 19.86 9.84 -14.40
C GLN A 321 21.38 9.67 -14.38
N VAL A 322 21.93 8.86 -15.29
CA VAL A 322 23.36 8.62 -15.41
C VAL A 322 24.14 9.90 -15.74
N SER A 323 23.59 10.76 -16.62
CA SER A 323 24.23 12.02 -16.97
C SER A 323 24.29 13.02 -15.81
N ALA A 324 23.43 12.86 -14.79
CA ALA A 324 23.44 13.67 -13.57
C ALA A 324 24.38 13.11 -12.48
N MET A 325 24.97 11.92 -12.68
CA MET A 325 25.88 11.28 -11.72
C MET A 325 27.33 11.69 -11.96
N ASP A 326 28.04 12.00 -10.89
CA ASP A 326 29.47 12.31 -10.98
C ASP A 326 30.31 11.03 -11.20
N GLY A 327 31.38 11.13 -12.04
CA GLY A 327 32.30 10.04 -12.26
C GLY A 327 31.80 8.90 -13.17
N MET A 328 30.70 9.11 -13.88
CA MET A 328 30.17 8.15 -14.87
C MET A 328 30.47 8.61 -16.28
N MET A 329 30.77 7.66 -17.16
CA MET A 329 30.84 7.86 -18.61
C MET A 329 29.64 7.19 -19.26
N LEU A 330 28.88 7.94 -20.05
CA LEU A 330 27.73 7.44 -20.77
C LEU A 330 28.01 7.32 -22.25
N HIS A 331 27.80 6.12 -22.80
CA HIS A 331 27.80 5.85 -24.23
C HIS A 331 26.40 5.43 -24.69
N ILE A 332 25.89 6.03 -25.77
CA ILE A 332 24.56 5.69 -26.29
C ILE A 332 24.71 5.24 -27.74
N SER A 333 24.10 4.10 -28.08
CA SER A 333 24.02 3.61 -29.46
C SER A 333 22.62 3.10 -29.78
N GLY A 334 22.17 3.24 -31.05
CA GLY A 334 20.86 2.84 -31.53
C GLY A 334 20.00 4.03 -32.01
N LEU A 335 18.74 3.75 -32.30
CA LEU A 335 17.76 4.75 -32.76
C LEU A 335 17.18 5.50 -31.55
N TYR A 336 17.50 6.80 -31.47
CA TYR A 336 16.91 7.68 -30.48
C TYR A 336 15.98 8.67 -31.21
N ARG A 337 14.67 8.66 -30.97
CA ARG A 337 13.62 9.49 -31.62
C ARG A 337 13.70 9.54 -33.16
N GLY A 338 14.00 8.41 -33.82
CA GLY A 338 14.07 8.35 -35.27
C GLY A 338 15.32 8.98 -35.88
N GLN A 339 16.27 9.50 -35.11
CA GLN A 339 17.59 9.94 -35.54
C GLN A 339 18.65 8.91 -35.12
N ARG A 340 19.50 8.50 -36.06
CA ARG A 340 20.73 7.75 -35.72
C ARG A 340 21.66 8.70 -34.97
N LEU A 341 21.77 8.51 -33.66
CA LEU A 341 22.79 9.18 -32.87
C LEU A 341 24.15 8.59 -33.20
N THR A 342 24.97 9.36 -33.89
CA THR A 342 26.41 9.14 -33.88
C THR A 342 26.91 9.36 -32.47
N THR A 343 27.70 8.39 -31.98
CA THR A 343 28.39 8.31 -30.70
C THR A 343 28.61 9.68 -30.03
N THR A 344 27.90 9.97 -28.96
CA THR A 344 28.17 11.17 -28.16
C THR A 344 28.74 10.72 -26.83
N GLU A 345 30.04 10.95 -26.62
CA GLU A 345 30.67 10.80 -25.31
C GLU A 345 30.33 12.00 -24.44
N HIS A 346 29.46 11.82 -23.45
CA HIS A 346 29.24 12.82 -22.41
C HIS A 346 30.26 12.59 -21.28
N ARG A 347 31.28 13.42 -21.20
CA ARG A 347 32.10 13.54 -19.99
C ARG A 347 31.40 14.44 -19.01
N SER A 348 30.97 13.92 -17.87
CA SER A 348 30.54 14.76 -16.74
C SER A 348 31.75 15.62 -16.31
N ARG A 349 31.52 16.93 -16.12
CA ARG A 349 32.54 17.86 -15.66
C ARG A 349 32.99 17.46 -14.26
N LEU A 350 34.22 17.00 -14.11
CA LEU A 350 34.91 16.91 -12.83
C LEU A 350 34.95 18.30 -12.22
N SER A 351 34.22 18.51 -11.12
CA SER A 351 34.40 19.67 -10.27
C SER A 351 35.83 19.65 -9.69
N ALA A 352 36.62 20.62 -10.11
CA ALA A 352 37.99 20.83 -9.64
C ALA A 352 37.97 21.43 -8.23
N ALA A 353 37.67 20.62 -7.21
CA ALA A 353 37.94 20.94 -5.83
C ALA A 353 37.83 19.68 -4.96
N SER A 354 38.87 18.91 -4.81
CA SER A 354 39.37 18.41 -3.54
C SER A 354 40.54 17.44 -3.74
N THR A 355 41.53 17.66 -2.92
CA THR A 355 42.85 17.06 -2.82
C THR A 355 42.83 15.57 -2.46
N ARG A 356 43.73 14.78 -3.16
CA ARG A 356 44.48 13.66 -2.65
C ARG A 356 43.79 12.33 -2.33
N ILE A 357 43.09 11.75 -3.29
CA ILE A 357 43.04 10.29 -3.55
C ILE A 357 42.91 10.18 -5.07
N ALA A 358 43.69 9.34 -5.73
CA ALA A 358 43.50 9.11 -7.16
C ALA A 358 42.07 8.65 -7.41
N PRO A 359 41.27 9.34 -8.23
CA PRO A 359 39.89 8.96 -8.46
C PRO A 359 39.88 7.56 -9.09
N ALA A 360 39.00 6.68 -8.61
CA ALA A 360 38.74 5.41 -9.26
C ALA A 360 38.39 5.68 -10.74
N PRO A 361 38.82 4.82 -11.67
CA PRO A 361 38.52 5.03 -13.09
C PRO A 361 37.00 5.15 -13.29
N PRO A 362 36.52 6.10 -14.14
CA PRO A 362 35.11 6.31 -14.36
C PRO A 362 34.48 5.01 -14.89
N ARG A 363 33.36 4.59 -14.30
CA ARG A 363 32.59 3.44 -14.79
C ARG A 363 31.89 3.83 -16.09
N LEU A 364 32.01 2.97 -17.11
CA LEU A 364 31.35 3.16 -18.39
C LEU A 364 29.98 2.47 -18.37
N ILE A 365 28.93 3.25 -18.66
CA ILE A 365 27.58 2.74 -18.90
C ILE A 365 27.28 2.87 -20.37
N TRP A 366 26.92 1.75 -21.00
CA TRP A 366 26.57 1.70 -22.41
C TRP A 366 25.08 1.39 -22.58
N LEU A 367 24.33 2.38 -23.10
CA LEU A 367 22.91 2.21 -23.41
C LEU A 367 22.76 1.83 -24.89
N VAL A 368 22.01 0.77 -25.16
CA VAL A 368 21.79 0.27 -26.51
C VAL A 368 20.29 0.05 -26.75
N ASP A 369 19.70 0.78 -27.67
CA ASP A 369 18.32 0.50 -28.13
C ASP A 369 18.35 -0.44 -29.34
N ASP A 370 17.28 -1.27 -29.44
CA ASP A 370 17.06 -2.24 -30.54
C ASP A 370 18.27 -3.19 -30.76
N ALA A 371 18.71 -3.85 -29.69
CA ALA A 371 19.90 -4.69 -29.69
C ALA A 371 19.65 -6.13 -30.20
N ASP A 372 18.48 -6.44 -30.78
CA ASP A 372 18.12 -7.78 -31.22
C ASP A 372 19.16 -8.35 -32.21
N ASP A 373 19.54 -7.59 -33.23
CA ASP A 373 20.54 -8.02 -34.24
C ASP A 373 21.95 -8.13 -33.67
N LEU A 374 22.29 -7.31 -32.66
CA LEU A 374 23.61 -7.34 -32.02
C LEU A 374 23.84 -8.58 -31.16
N LEU A 375 22.75 -9.17 -30.63
CA LEU A 375 22.78 -10.41 -29.87
C LEU A 375 22.77 -11.64 -30.74
N ASP A 376 22.41 -11.55 -32.01
CA ASP A 376 22.39 -12.69 -32.92
C ASP A 376 23.84 -13.28 -33.08
N PRO A 377 24.06 -14.54 -32.67
CA PRO A 377 25.37 -15.17 -32.83
C PRO A 377 25.89 -15.22 -34.27
N LEU A 378 24.98 -15.19 -35.24
CA LEU A 378 25.32 -15.22 -36.68
C LEU A 378 25.65 -13.84 -37.23
N CYS A 379 25.35 -12.76 -36.50
CA CYS A 379 25.73 -11.42 -36.92
C CYS A 379 27.21 -11.16 -36.69
N CYS A 380 27.96 -11.00 -37.80
CA CYS A 380 29.40 -10.77 -37.79
C CYS A 380 29.77 -9.27 -37.94
N ASP A 381 28.81 -8.37 -37.81
CA ASP A 381 29.09 -6.93 -37.85
C ASP A 381 30.07 -6.55 -36.73
N THR A 382 30.93 -5.60 -37.00
CA THR A 382 31.91 -5.06 -36.04
C THR A 382 31.22 -4.53 -34.77
N GLN A 383 30.04 -3.93 -34.90
CA GLN A 383 29.24 -3.44 -33.74
C GLN A 383 28.73 -4.61 -32.90
N ALA A 384 28.22 -5.68 -33.54
CA ALA A 384 27.74 -6.87 -32.84
C ALA A 384 28.86 -7.58 -32.07
N VAL A 385 30.05 -7.66 -32.65
CA VAL A 385 31.25 -8.25 -32.00
C VAL A 385 31.63 -7.41 -30.77
N ARG A 386 31.73 -6.08 -30.91
CA ARG A 386 32.03 -5.16 -29.80
C ARG A 386 30.98 -5.23 -28.70
N PHE A 387 29.71 -5.29 -29.07
CA PHE A 387 28.60 -5.38 -28.11
C PHE A 387 28.71 -6.69 -27.29
N ARG A 388 28.94 -7.85 -27.93
CA ARG A 388 29.08 -9.10 -27.23
C ARG A 388 30.35 -9.14 -26.35
N GLN A 389 31.45 -8.49 -26.77
CA GLN A 389 32.64 -8.33 -25.93
C GLN A 389 32.33 -7.46 -24.68
N ALA A 390 31.59 -6.36 -24.87
CA ALA A 390 31.21 -5.48 -23.75
C ALA A 390 30.29 -6.18 -22.74
N LEU A 391 29.39 -7.09 -23.18
CA LEU A 391 28.57 -7.90 -22.27
C LEU A 391 29.40 -8.80 -21.35
N ALA A 392 30.56 -9.21 -21.78
CA ALA A 392 31.50 -10.05 -21.01
C ALA A 392 32.51 -9.24 -20.19
N ASP A 393 32.60 -7.93 -20.39
CA ASP A 393 33.54 -7.04 -19.71
C ASP A 393 32.91 -6.47 -18.42
N SER A 394 33.39 -6.89 -17.27
CA SER A 394 32.89 -6.44 -15.96
C SER A 394 33.18 -4.96 -15.65
N SER A 395 34.04 -4.29 -16.43
CA SER A 395 34.30 -2.84 -16.30
C SER A 395 33.23 -1.96 -16.96
N ILE A 396 32.39 -2.57 -17.80
CA ILE A 396 31.33 -1.90 -18.54
C ILE A 396 29.97 -2.40 -18.07
N ILE A 397 29.03 -1.51 -17.83
CA ILE A 397 27.64 -1.86 -17.57
C ILE A 397 26.85 -1.62 -18.85
N VAL A 398 26.37 -2.68 -19.46
CA VAL A 398 25.55 -2.60 -20.67
C VAL A 398 24.08 -2.67 -20.30
N ILE A 399 23.30 -1.64 -20.67
CA ILE A 399 21.85 -1.60 -20.52
C ILE A 399 21.26 -1.61 -21.93
N PHE A 400 20.58 -2.67 -22.29
CA PHE A 400 20.16 -2.87 -23.67
C PHE A 400 18.68 -3.24 -23.79
N ALA A 401 18.02 -2.72 -24.83
CA ALA A 401 16.64 -3.00 -25.13
C ALA A 401 16.51 -3.97 -26.31
N VAL A 402 15.61 -4.94 -26.17
CA VAL A 402 15.27 -5.94 -27.16
C VAL A 402 13.77 -6.18 -27.25
N ARG A 403 13.31 -6.72 -28.39
CA ARG A 403 11.90 -7.09 -28.59
C ARG A 403 11.59 -8.46 -28.01
N SER A 404 12.57 -9.35 -28.01
CA SER A 404 12.40 -10.75 -27.62
C SER A 404 13.60 -11.25 -26.79
N PRO A 405 13.39 -12.12 -25.80
CA PRO A 405 14.46 -12.73 -25.02
C PRO A 405 15.24 -13.81 -25.79
N ARG A 406 14.94 -14.05 -27.05
CA ARG A 406 15.38 -15.22 -27.83
C ARG A 406 16.89 -15.49 -27.79
N HIS A 407 17.72 -14.44 -27.82
CA HIS A 407 19.18 -14.56 -27.84
C HIS A 407 19.82 -14.14 -26.51
N ILE A 408 19.02 -13.85 -25.48
CA ILE A 408 19.53 -13.51 -24.16
C ILE A 408 19.87 -14.80 -23.40
N ARG A 409 21.07 -14.88 -22.84
CA ARG A 409 21.48 -15.92 -21.90
C ARG A 409 21.48 -15.35 -20.49
N VAL A 410 20.76 -16.01 -19.58
CA VAL A 410 20.72 -15.65 -18.16
C VAL A 410 21.44 -16.74 -17.38
N PRO A 411 22.40 -16.44 -16.50
CA PRO A 411 22.88 -15.10 -16.10
C PRO A 411 23.98 -14.50 -16.97
N ASP A 412 24.47 -15.16 -17.99
CA ASP A 412 25.70 -14.80 -18.71
C ASP A 412 25.67 -13.39 -19.30
N HIS A 413 24.56 -13.00 -19.95
CA HIS A 413 24.42 -11.67 -20.55
C HIS A 413 23.89 -10.63 -19.58
N CYS A 414 23.01 -11.02 -18.64
CA CYS A 414 22.42 -10.14 -17.64
C CYS A 414 21.83 -10.93 -16.49
N SER A 415 21.93 -10.41 -15.28
CA SER A 415 21.25 -10.94 -14.08
C SER A 415 19.95 -10.18 -13.79
N THR A 416 19.85 -8.94 -14.24
CA THR A 416 18.71 -8.04 -14.03
C THR A 416 17.96 -7.82 -15.33
N ARG A 417 16.64 -7.93 -15.29
CA ARG A 417 15.76 -7.73 -16.45
C ARG A 417 14.59 -6.83 -16.09
N ILE A 418 14.21 -5.95 -17.02
CA ILE A 418 12.99 -5.16 -16.97
C ILE A 418 12.14 -5.63 -18.14
N VAL A 419 11.07 -6.34 -17.85
CA VAL A 419 10.24 -7.01 -18.86
C VAL A 419 8.91 -6.29 -18.98
N PHE A 420 8.62 -5.74 -20.15
CA PHE A 420 7.32 -5.20 -20.51
C PHE A 420 6.44 -6.34 -20.98
N PRO A 421 5.36 -6.69 -20.27
CA PRO A 421 4.52 -7.83 -20.62
C PRO A 421 3.83 -7.62 -21.96
N CYS A 422 3.67 -8.69 -22.72
CA CYS A 422 2.96 -8.66 -24.01
C CYS A 422 1.52 -9.16 -23.92
N GLY A 423 1.13 -9.78 -22.79
CA GLY A 423 -0.19 -10.38 -22.58
C GLY A 423 -0.29 -11.82 -23.08
N ASP A 424 0.72 -12.35 -23.76
CA ASP A 424 0.81 -13.76 -24.06
C ASP A 424 1.52 -14.49 -22.90
N ARG A 425 0.78 -15.35 -22.21
CA ARG A 425 1.26 -16.08 -21.03
C ARG A 425 2.56 -16.82 -21.28
N THR A 426 2.69 -17.48 -22.43
CA THR A 426 3.86 -18.28 -22.76
C THR A 426 5.07 -17.40 -23.03
N ALA A 427 4.89 -16.34 -23.80
CA ALA A 427 5.95 -15.39 -24.11
C ALA A 427 6.42 -14.65 -22.84
N ASP A 428 5.51 -14.25 -21.95
CA ASP A 428 5.82 -13.56 -20.70
C ASP A 428 6.59 -14.49 -19.74
N LEU A 429 6.22 -15.77 -19.64
CA LEU A 429 6.98 -16.76 -18.88
C LEU A 429 8.39 -16.99 -19.47
N VAL A 430 8.52 -17.08 -20.79
CA VAL A 430 9.82 -17.23 -21.46
C VAL A 430 10.71 -16.00 -21.25
N ALA A 431 10.12 -14.80 -21.20
CA ALA A 431 10.84 -13.57 -20.85
C ALA A 431 11.30 -13.56 -19.38
N GLY A 432 10.80 -14.48 -18.57
CA GLY A 432 11.19 -14.70 -17.18
C GLY A 432 10.27 -14.08 -16.14
N ILE A 433 9.08 -13.61 -16.51
CA ILE A 433 8.10 -13.15 -15.55
C ILE A 433 7.59 -14.37 -14.75
N PRO A 434 7.65 -14.36 -13.41
CA PRO A 434 7.15 -15.47 -12.61
C PRO A 434 5.65 -15.73 -12.82
N SER A 435 5.25 -17.00 -12.80
CA SER A 435 3.85 -17.42 -13.00
C SER A 435 2.89 -16.76 -11.98
N SER A 436 3.34 -16.49 -10.78
CA SER A 436 2.57 -15.79 -9.77
C SER A 436 2.19 -14.37 -10.22
N LEU A 437 3.10 -13.63 -10.85
CA LEU A 437 2.82 -12.29 -11.38
C LEU A 437 1.98 -12.37 -12.66
N VAL A 438 2.30 -13.28 -13.59
CA VAL A 438 1.52 -13.45 -14.83
C VAL A 438 0.04 -13.71 -14.52
N ASN A 439 -0.24 -14.48 -13.45
CA ASN A 439 -1.61 -14.81 -13.06
C ASN A 439 -2.35 -13.67 -12.31
N THR A 440 -1.61 -12.69 -11.77
CA THR A 440 -2.19 -11.60 -10.97
C THR A 440 -2.23 -10.26 -11.69
N MET A 441 -1.51 -10.12 -12.80
CA MET A 441 -1.59 -8.91 -13.64
C MET A 441 -3.01 -8.74 -14.21
N SER A 442 -3.55 -7.55 -14.05
CA SER A 442 -4.83 -7.15 -14.62
C SER A 442 -4.69 -6.75 -16.09
N GLN A 443 -5.81 -6.66 -16.81
CA GLN A 443 -5.82 -6.13 -18.18
C GLN A 443 -5.27 -4.68 -18.21
N GLU A 444 -5.55 -3.90 -17.17
CA GLU A 444 -5.01 -2.54 -17.04
C GLU A 444 -3.49 -2.53 -16.95
N ASP A 445 -2.88 -3.48 -16.23
CA ASP A 445 -1.42 -3.60 -16.15
C ASP A 445 -0.81 -3.96 -17.52
N LEU A 446 -1.51 -4.78 -18.31
CA LEU A 446 -1.07 -5.14 -19.65
C LEU A 446 -1.20 -3.98 -20.64
N ASP A 447 -2.21 -3.11 -20.48
CA ASP A 447 -2.51 -2.03 -21.44
C ASP A 447 -1.80 -0.71 -21.09
N THR A 448 -1.33 -0.54 -19.83
CA THR A 448 -0.69 0.71 -19.39
C THR A 448 0.73 0.84 -19.96
N PRO A 449 1.03 1.91 -20.72
CA PRO A 449 2.39 2.17 -21.19
C PRO A 449 3.35 2.39 -20.01
N GLY A 450 4.57 1.87 -20.12
CA GLY A 450 5.56 1.96 -19.03
C GLY A 450 5.38 0.95 -17.91
N ARG A 451 4.31 0.12 -17.93
CA ARG A 451 4.10 -0.97 -16.98
C ARG A 451 5.04 -2.13 -17.33
N ALA A 452 5.86 -2.55 -16.38
CA ALA A 452 6.86 -3.60 -16.59
C ALA A 452 7.03 -4.46 -15.31
N VAL A 453 7.80 -5.52 -15.42
CA VAL A 453 8.23 -6.35 -14.30
C VAL A 453 9.74 -6.23 -14.16
N LEU A 454 10.21 -5.76 -13.01
CA LEU A 454 11.62 -5.80 -12.63
C LEU A 454 11.93 -7.18 -12.05
N ILE A 455 12.92 -7.85 -12.64
CA ILE A 455 13.40 -9.16 -12.20
C ILE A 455 14.88 -9.02 -11.83
N ALA A 456 15.20 -9.24 -10.56
CA ALA A 456 16.55 -9.18 -10.03
C ALA A 456 16.83 -10.42 -9.17
N GLY A 457 17.65 -11.32 -9.65
CA GLY A 457 17.89 -12.61 -9.00
C GLY A 457 16.60 -13.43 -8.86
N ALA A 458 16.25 -13.77 -7.62
CA ALA A 458 15.03 -14.52 -7.29
C ALA A 458 13.81 -13.60 -7.05
N SER A 459 13.99 -12.29 -6.99
CA SER A 459 12.90 -11.33 -6.75
C SER A 459 12.33 -10.81 -8.06
N ALA A 460 11.00 -10.64 -8.07
CA ALA A 460 10.31 -9.99 -9.17
C ALA A 460 9.16 -9.14 -8.62
N CYS A 461 9.00 -7.93 -9.15
CA CYS A 461 7.94 -7.01 -8.76
C CYS A 461 7.40 -6.23 -9.96
N LEU A 462 6.13 -5.87 -9.89
CA LEU A 462 5.52 -5.00 -10.88
C LEU A 462 6.04 -3.57 -10.71
N VAL A 463 6.33 -2.89 -11.82
CA VAL A 463 6.86 -1.53 -11.81
C VAL A 463 6.12 -0.64 -12.79
N GLN A 464 6.01 0.65 -12.47
CA GLN A 464 5.65 1.69 -13.43
C GLN A 464 6.89 2.52 -13.71
N CYS A 465 7.40 2.44 -14.94
CA CYS A 465 8.54 3.23 -15.38
C CYS A 465 8.16 4.71 -15.45
N ALA A 466 9.09 5.58 -15.08
CA ALA A 466 8.97 7.02 -15.24
C ALA A 466 9.03 7.42 -16.72
N SER A 467 8.46 8.58 -17.07
CA SER A 467 8.40 9.10 -18.43
C SER A 467 8.72 10.60 -18.49
#